data_4adf44cad51651ab82933b282e964d11
#
_entry.id   4adf44cad51651ab82933b282e964d11
#
_cell.length_a   1.000
_cell.length_b   1.000
_cell.length_c   1.000
_cell.angle_alpha   90.00
_cell.angle_beta   90.00
_cell.angle_gamma   90.00
#
_symmetry.space_group_name_H-M   'P 1'
#
loop_
_entity.id
_entity.type
_entity.pdbx_description
1 polymer ?
#
loop_
_entity_poly.entity_id
_entity_poly.type
_entity_poly.pdbx_seq_one_letter_code
_entity_poly.pdbx_strand_id
1 'polypeptide(L)'
;MTFAGKGNRRPQLDIKIDLIQVDKKNPRLVPYLENPDESTQFDLISVLYENFDTEVVAMSLVENGYFDEEPIIVVPNKIPASFSFSTYQNPDDLASALKVLVDNNEISFTVVEGNRRTSAIKLITDTNLRKKLGIDKFYPKTDDQSKINDITNIPCIIYEKREDVSSYLGVRHIAGLLKWEAFAQAAYTASVIEQELEKGLSIADSIKQVQKVVGDRSDKLRKQYITYKLFLEARDSLEFNVRPIINKFSLLTVAYNSSSIRDYLGVEAYSKVDLDSELITSDKHDNFKNILTWIYGNVDTNEQPVLTDSRKITSTLSNIVKKQEAIDFLLQHKDIDGAFDRTNGERDYLSKKLKDASRAMQTSLQFAYKHKNDEELIKQVSELEELIAVLKSNLL
;
A
#
# COMPACT_ATOMS: atom_id res chain seq x y z
N MET A 1 16.21 6.08 18.81
CA MET A 1 15.21 5.00 18.71
C MET A 1 15.22 4.19 19.99
N THR A 2 14.11 4.18 20.70
CA THR A 2 13.89 3.25 21.82
C THR A 2 13.50 1.91 21.22
N PHE A 3 14.27 0.86 21.51
CA PHE A 3 13.96 -0.47 21.02
C PHE A 3 12.61 -0.96 21.58
N ALA A 4 11.69 -1.35 20.72
CA ALA A 4 10.55 -2.13 21.12
C ALA A 4 11.07 -3.40 21.83
N GLY A 5 10.67 -3.64 23.07
CA GLY A 5 11.02 -4.89 23.77
C GLY A 5 12.12 -4.83 24.82
N LYS A 6 12.66 -3.70 25.19
CA LYS A 6 13.57 -3.62 26.38
C LYS A 6 12.87 -3.74 27.73
N GLY A 7 11.76 -4.48 27.80
CA GLY A 7 11.00 -4.66 29.04
C GLY A 7 10.19 -3.43 29.49
N ASN A 8 10.31 -2.31 28.80
CA ASN A 8 9.53 -1.12 29.08
C ASN A 8 8.14 -1.30 28.45
N ARG A 9 7.19 -1.77 29.23
CA ARG A 9 5.79 -1.74 28.86
C ARG A 9 5.39 -0.28 28.59
N ARG A 10 4.47 -0.08 27.62
CA ARG A 10 3.87 1.22 27.40
C ARG A 10 2.71 1.40 28.37
N PRO A 11 2.41 2.65 28.82
CA PRO A 11 1.22 2.89 29.61
C PRO A 11 -0.03 2.49 28.85
N GLN A 12 -0.94 1.81 29.54
CA GLN A 12 -2.21 1.35 29.01
C GLN A 12 -3.33 1.87 29.91
N LEU A 13 -4.35 2.43 29.31
CA LEU A 13 -5.57 2.82 30.01
C LEU A 13 -6.76 2.91 29.03
N ASP A 14 -7.96 2.82 29.61
CA ASP A 14 -9.18 3.02 28.85
C ASP A 14 -9.42 4.51 28.67
N ILE A 15 -9.66 4.92 27.42
CA ILE A 15 -9.87 6.31 27.03
C ILE A 15 -11.23 6.45 26.38
N LYS A 16 -11.99 7.47 26.78
CA LYS A 16 -13.26 7.80 26.14
C LYS A 16 -13.06 8.15 24.68
N ILE A 17 -13.91 7.59 23.82
CA ILE A 17 -13.85 7.80 22.36
C ILE A 17 -13.87 9.29 21.96
N ASP A 18 -14.54 10.14 22.75
CA ASP A 18 -14.64 11.58 22.48
C ASP A 18 -13.29 12.30 22.60
N LEU A 19 -12.36 11.76 23.38
CA LEU A 19 -11.01 12.30 23.52
C LEU A 19 -10.04 11.80 22.42
N ILE A 20 -10.50 10.90 21.54
CA ILE A 20 -9.68 10.28 20.51
C ILE A 20 -10.08 10.82 19.14
N GLN A 21 -9.11 11.33 18.38
CA GLN A 21 -9.28 11.81 17.02
C GLN A 21 -8.70 10.79 16.02
N VAL A 22 -9.33 10.69 14.86
CA VAL A 22 -8.80 9.96 13.69
C VAL A 22 -7.56 10.68 13.17
N ASP A 23 -6.58 9.92 12.74
CA ASP A 23 -5.27 10.42 12.31
C ASP A 23 -5.28 10.92 10.86
N LYS A 24 -5.12 12.22 10.67
CA LYS A 24 -5.00 12.84 9.34
C LYS A 24 -3.73 12.44 8.58
N LYS A 25 -2.69 11.96 9.28
CA LYS A 25 -1.45 11.44 8.69
C LYS A 25 -1.50 9.92 8.45
N ASN A 26 -2.68 9.30 8.53
CA ASN A 26 -2.83 7.88 8.24
C ASN A 26 -2.56 7.63 6.74
N PRO A 27 -1.58 6.78 6.37
CA PRO A 27 -1.22 6.52 4.98
C PRO A 27 -2.37 6.00 4.11
N ARG A 28 -3.39 5.39 4.71
CA ARG A 28 -4.59 4.95 3.99
C ARG A 28 -5.48 6.11 3.54
N LEU A 29 -5.48 7.22 4.29
CA LEU A 29 -6.36 8.37 4.02
C LEU A 29 -5.74 9.37 3.07
N VAL A 30 -4.41 9.51 3.09
CA VAL A 30 -3.67 10.48 2.27
C VAL A 30 -4.10 10.50 0.79
N PRO A 31 -4.34 9.34 0.13
CA PRO A 31 -4.76 9.32 -1.27
C PRO A 31 -6.12 9.95 -1.57
N TYR A 32 -6.98 10.01 -0.56
CA TYR A 32 -8.38 10.44 -0.70
C TYR A 32 -8.60 11.88 -0.22
N LEU A 33 -7.56 12.52 0.30
CA LEU A 33 -7.62 13.87 0.86
C LEU A 33 -6.88 14.84 -0.07
N GLU A 34 -7.55 15.89 -0.51
CA GLU A 34 -6.93 16.94 -1.33
C GLU A 34 -5.86 17.69 -0.53
N ASN A 35 -6.20 18.05 0.71
CA ASN A 35 -5.27 18.67 1.65
C ASN A 35 -5.41 18.01 3.03
N PRO A 36 -4.53 17.04 3.40
CA PRO A 36 -4.61 16.35 4.68
C PRO A 36 -4.53 17.29 5.89
N ASP A 37 -3.80 18.40 5.78
CA ASP A 37 -3.64 19.33 6.91
C ASP A 37 -4.90 20.16 7.20
N GLU A 38 -5.72 20.42 6.20
CA GLU A 38 -6.98 21.16 6.31
C GLU A 38 -8.17 20.25 6.55
N SER A 39 -8.02 18.93 6.39
CA SER A 39 -9.11 17.97 6.52
C SER A 39 -9.67 17.93 7.94
N THR A 40 -10.99 17.94 8.03
CA THR A 40 -11.74 17.85 9.30
C THR A 40 -11.87 16.39 9.74
N GLN A 41 -12.22 16.15 11.00
CA GLN A 41 -12.54 14.81 11.48
C GLN A 41 -13.70 14.18 10.71
N PHE A 42 -14.64 14.97 10.24
CA PHE A 42 -15.73 14.50 9.38
C PHE A 42 -15.20 13.94 8.06
N ASP A 43 -14.29 14.67 7.38
CA ASP A 43 -13.72 14.24 6.10
C ASP A 43 -12.95 12.93 6.26
N LEU A 44 -12.15 12.79 7.33
CA LEU A 44 -11.41 11.56 7.63
C LEU A 44 -12.34 10.36 7.86
N ILE A 45 -13.41 10.56 8.60
CA ILE A 45 -14.40 9.50 8.91
C ILE A 45 -15.21 9.16 7.65
N SER A 46 -15.57 10.15 6.81
CA SER A 46 -16.23 9.92 5.51
C SER A 46 -15.37 9.01 4.64
N VAL A 47 -14.09 9.35 4.47
CA VAL A 47 -13.16 8.54 3.67
C VAL A 47 -13.03 7.12 4.22
N LEU A 48 -12.94 6.95 5.55
CA LEU A 48 -12.86 5.63 6.17
C LEU A 48 -14.14 4.83 5.95
N TYR A 49 -15.29 5.46 6.02
CA TYR A 49 -16.57 4.83 5.76
C TYR A 49 -16.71 4.39 4.31
N GLU A 50 -16.42 5.28 3.36
CA GLU A 50 -16.63 5.03 1.94
C GLU A 50 -15.66 4.01 1.34
N ASN A 51 -14.44 3.88 1.90
CA ASN A 51 -13.37 3.14 1.23
C ASN A 51 -12.78 1.99 2.07
N PHE A 52 -13.14 1.83 3.35
CA PHE A 52 -12.42 0.90 4.25
C PHE A 52 -13.34 0.01 5.11
N ASP A 53 -14.52 -0.34 4.63
CA ASP A 53 -15.45 -1.30 5.26
C ASP A 53 -15.65 -1.09 6.78
N THR A 54 -15.80 0.17 7.22
CA THR A 54 -16.02 0.47 8.64
C THR A 54 -17.33 -0.12 9.15
N GLU A 55 -18.31 -0.35 8.27
CA GLU A 55 -19.57 -0.99 8.57
C GLU A 55 -19.39 -2.43 9.07
N VAL A 56 -18.48 -3.20 8.45
CA VAL A 56 -18.15 -4.56 8.89
C VAL A 56 -17.57 -4.55 10.31
N VAL A 57 -16.72 -3.58 10.60
CA VAL A 57 -16.17 -3.40 11.96
C VAL A 57 -17.27 -3.00 12.93
N ALA A 58 -18.17 -2.10 12.53
CA ALA A 58 -19.30 -1.68 13.35
C ALA A 58 -20.25 -2.84 13.67
N MET A 59 -20.56 -3.71 12.71
CA MET A 59 -21.36 -4.91 12.94
C MET A 59 -20.73 -5.80 14.02
N SER A 60 -19.43 -6.04 13.95
CA SER A 60 -18.71 -6.83 14.96
C SER A 60 -18.77 -6.18 16.35
N LEU A 61 -18.55 -4.87 16.43
CA LEU A 61 -18.61 -4.12 17.70
C LEU A 61 -20.01 -4.13 18.34
N VAL A 62 -21.05 -4.01 17.53
CA VAL A 62 -22.44 -4.05 17.99
C VAL A 62 -22.82 -5.44 18.50
N GLU A 63 -22.31 -6.50 17.88
CA GLU A 63 -22.63 -7.87 18.29
C GLU A 63 -21.78 -8.33 19.49
N ASN A 64 -20.48 -8.09 19.45
CA ASN A 64 -19.52 -8.71 20.39
C ASN A 64 -18.96 -7.74 21.44
N GLY A 65 -19.17 -6.42 21.32
CA GLY A 65 -18.43 -5.44 22.10
C GLY A 65 -17.01 -5.21 21.56
N TYR A 66 -16.17 -4.58 22.37
CA TYR A 66 -14.76 -4.33 22.03
C TYR A 66 -13.88 -5.51 22.50
N PHE A 67 -12.94 -5.93 21.65
CA PHE A 67 -11.98 -6.98 22.02
C PHE A 67 -10.76 -6.37 22.70
N ASP A 68 -10.56 -6.64 23.98
CA ASP A 68 -9.44 -6.12 24.79
C ASP A 68 -8.07 -6.59 24.28
N GLU A 69 -8.04 -7.71 23.56
CA GLU A 69 -6.82 -8.26 22.92
C GLU A 69 -6.29 -7.36 21.79
N GLU A 70 -7.11 -6.42 21.30
CA GLU A 70 -6.72 -5.51 20.22
C GLU A 70 -6.80 -4.02 20.62
N PRO A 71 -6.02 -3.57 21.61
CA PRO A 71 -6.01 -2.16 22.00
C PRO A 71 -5.61 -1.27 20.81
N ILE A 72 -6.15 -0.05 20.78
CA ILE A 72 -5.70 0.95 19.80
C ILE A 72 -4.41 1.62 20.30
N ILE A 73 -3.62 2.15 19.36
CA ILE A 73 -2.41 2.91 19.69
C ILE A 73 -2.69 4.39 19.46
N VAL A 74 -2.40 5.17 20.49
CA VAL A 74 -2.66 6.61 20.47
C VAL A 74 -1.42 7.41 20.87
N VAL A 75 -1.37 8.66 20.38
CA VAL A 75 -0.41 9.68 20.80
C VAL A 75 -1.16 10.93 21.26
N PRO A 76 -0.66 11.68 22.24
CA PRO A 76 -1.34 12.89 22.69
C PRO A 76 -1.28 14.00 21.63
N ASN A 77 -2.42 14.67 21.41
CA ASN A 77 -2.53 15.87 20.58
C ASN A 77 -2.24 17.13 21.37
N LYS A 78 -2.82 17.18 22.56
CA LYS A 78 -2.71 18.29 23.49
C LYS A 78 -2.40 17.74 24.86
N ILE A 79 -1.38 18.24 25.47
CA ILE A 79 -0.97 17.88 26.82
C ILE A 79 -0.64 19.17 27.58
N PRO A 80 -0.96 19.28 28.87
CA PRO A 80 -0.60 20.44 29.68
C PRO A 80 0.93 20.66 29.69
N ALA A 81 1.36 21.90 29.59
CA ALA A 81 2.80 22.24 29.59
C ALA A 81 3.52 21.80 30.87
N SER A 82 2.80 21.61 31.96
CA SER A 82 3.30 21.09 33.23
C SER A 82 3.56 19.59 33.27
N PHE A 83 3.06 18.83 32.27
CA PHE A 83 3.20 17.38 32.20
C PHE A 83 4.37 16.97 31.32
N SER A 84 5.19 16.05 31.81
CA SER A 84 6.28 15.47 31.03
C SER A 84 6.31 13.95 31.21
N PHE A 85 6.35 13.22 30.09
CA PHE A 85 6.50 11.76 30.09
C PHE A 85 7.79 11.29 30.75
N SER A 86 8.87 12.05 30.60
CA SER A 86 10.19 11.72 31.15
C SER A 86 10.25 11.76 32.69
N THR A 87 9.27 12.34 33.34
CA THR A 87 9.17 12.40 34.80
C THR A 87 8.90 11.00 35.39
N TYR A 88 8.26 10.11 34.63
CA TYR A 88 7.82 8.80 35.11
C TYR A 88 8.71 7.71 34.54
N GLN A 89 9.33 6.93 35.42
CA GLN A 89 10.17 5.79 35.03
C GLN A 89 9.36 4.49 34.90
N ASN A 90 8.24 4.38 35.62
CA ASN A 90 7.37 3.22 35.63
C ASN A 90 6.14 3.51 34.73
N PRO A 91 5.80 2.58 33.79
CA PRO A 91 4.60 2.72 32.94
C PRO A 91 3.29 2.80 33.71
N ASP A 92 3.17 2.13 34.86
CA ASP A 92 1.94 2.13 35.66
C ASP A 92 1.74 3.48 36.38
N ASP A 93 2.84 4.11 36.84
CA ASP A 93 2.80 5.45 37.42
C ASP A 93 2.45 6.49 36.34
N LEU A 94 3.03 6.35 35.15
CA LEU A 94 2.68 7.19 34.00
C LEU A 94 1.20 7.01 33.59
N ALA A 95 0.71 5.77 33.54
CA ALA A 95 -0.69 5.49 33.24
C ALA A 95 -1.61 6.14 34.28
N SER A 96 -1.27 6.06 35.55
CA SER A 96 -2.02 6.70 36.64
C SER A 96 -2.05 8.22 36.50
N ALA A 97 -0.94 8.84 36.17
CA ALA A 97 -0.88 10.29 35.97
C ALA A 97 -1.63 10.72 34.71
N LEU A 98 -1.54 9.97 33.61
CA LEU A 98 -2.32 10.22 32.39
C LEU A 98 -3.83 10.04 32.63
N LYS A 99 -4.21 9.08 33.48
CA LYS A 99 -5.62 8.87 33.85
C LYS A 99 -6.22 10.10 34.49
N VAL A 100 -5.50 10.79 35.38
CA VAL A 100 -5.97 12.04 35.98
C VAL A 100 -6.25 13.10 34.90
N LEU A 101 -5.38 13.23 33.90
CA LEU A 101 -5.59 14.18 32.81
C LEU A 101 -6.79 13.80 31.91
N VAL A 102 -6.97 12.49 31.68
CA VAL A 102 -8.12 11.96 30.93
C VAL A 102 -9.43 12.23 31.67
N ASP A 103 -9.48 11.91 32.95
CA ASP A 103 -10.67 12.09 33.79
C ASP A 103 -11.07 13.59 33.89
N ASN A 104 -10.10 14.48 33.85
CA ASN A 104 -10.30 15.94 33.85
C ASN A 104 -10.57 16.54 32.46
N ASN A 105 -10.51 15.75 31.37
CA ASN A 105 -10.53 16.21 29.97
C ASN A 105 -9.44 17.23 29.61
N GLU A 106 -8.28 17.14 30.25
CA GLU A 106 -7.14 18.03 30.03
C GLU A 106 -6.23 17.56 28.88
N ILE A 107 -6.42 16.33 28.39
CA ILE A 107 -5.65 15.70 27.33
C ILE A 107 -6.58 15.16 26.25
N SER A 108 -6.13 15.20 25.00
CA SER A 108 -6.75 14.51 23.87
C SER A 108 -5.72 13.75 23.05
N PHE A 109 -6.16 12.80 22.26
CA PHE A 109 -5.28 11.86 21.55
C PHE A 109 -5.61 11.77 20.08
N THR A 110 -4.59 11.41 19.27
CA THR A 110 -4.76 10.93 17.91
C THR A 110 -4.49 9.43 17.86
N VAL A 111 -5.41 8.67 17.25
CA VAL A 111 -5.20 7.25 17.03
C VAL A 111 -4.23 7.03 15.88
N VAL A 112 -3.10 6.37 16.15
CA VAL A 112 -2.10 6.03 15.13
C VAL A 112 -2.39 4.65 14.53
N GLU A 113 -2.82 3.68 15.35
CA GLU A 113 -3.28 2.37 14.91
C GLU A 113 -4.65 2.05 15.48
N GLY A 114 -5.56 1.61 14.62
CA GLY A 114 -6.96 1.34 14.96
C GLY A 114 -7.95 2.38 14.39
N ASN A 115 -7.56 3.17 13.39
CA ASN A 115 -8.39 4.22 12.79
C ASN A 115 -9.77 3.72 12.31
N ARG A 116 -9.85 2.52 11.70
CA ARG A 116 -11.13 1.91 11.27
C ARG A 116 -12.05 1.65 12.47
N ARG A 117 -11.51 1.10 13.57
CA ARG A 117 -12.27 0.82 14.81
C ARG A 117 -12.74 2.12 15.44
N THR A 118 -11.86 3.10 15.58
CA THR A 118 -12.21 4.43 16.10
C THR A 118 -13.33 5.09 15.29
N SER A 119 -13.23 5.05 13.95
CA SER A 119 -14.25 5.60 13.06
C SER A 119 -15.58 4.84 13.20
N ALA A 120 -15.54 3.50 13.24
CA ALA A 120 -16.73 2.68 13.44
C ALA A 120 -17.45 3.02 14.75
N ILE A 121 -16.71 3.14 15.86
CA ILE A 121 -17.29 3.50 17.17
C ILE A 121 -17.90 4.90 17.14
N LYS A 122 -17.21 5.89 16.58
CA LYS A 122 -17.77 7.25 16.42
C LYS A 122 -19.06 7.24 15.61
N LEU A 123 -19.12 6.43 14.55
CA LEU A 123 -20.34 6.28 13.75
C LEU A 123 -21.44 5.52 14.49
N ILE A 124 -21.13 4.53 15.34
CA ILE A 124 -22.14 3.85 16.17
C ILE A 124 -22.74 4.83 17.20
N THR A 125 -21.91 5.63 17.85
CA THR A 125 -22.30 6.45 19.00
C THR A 125 -22.84 7.84 18.64
N ASP A 126 -22.42 8.41 17.49
CA ASP A 126 -22.83 9.76 17.07
C ASP A 126 -23.88 9.75 15.96
N THR A 127 -25.14 9.98 16.36
CA THR A 127 -26.29 10.08 15.44
C THR A 127 -26.18 11.28 14.48
N ASN A 128 -25.57 12.40 14.91
CA ASN A 128 -25.43 13.57 14.05
C ASN A 128 -24.42 13.31 12.94
N LEU A 129 -23.35 12.60 13.26
CA LEU A 129 -22.34 12.19 12.30
C LEU A 129 -22.95 11.27 11.22
N ARG A 130 -23.75 10.26 11.63
CA ARG A 130 -24.47 9.38 10.69
C ARG A 130 -25.48 10.13 9.82
N LYS A 131 -26.24 11.08 10.39
CA LYS A 131 -27.18 11.91 9.63
C LYS A 131 -26.46 12.77 8.58
N LYS A 132 -25.33 13.36 8.94
CA LYS A 132 -24.52 14.17 8.03
C LYS A 132 -23.98 13.34 6.86
N LEU A 133 -23.65 12.07 7.09
CA LEU A 133 -23.26 11.11 6.05
C LEU A 133 -24.44 10.49 5.29
N GLY A 134 -25.69 10.72 5.70
CA GLY A 134 -26.87 10.12 5.07
C GLY A 134 -27.08 8.63 5.37
N ILE A 135 -26.40 8.07 6.39
CA ILE A 135 -26.35 6.62 6.66
C ILE A 135 -27.13 6.20 7.93
N ASP A 136 -27.76 7.11 8.64
CA ASP A 136 -28.36 6.83 9.94
C ASP A 136 -29.42 5.71 9.94
N LYS A 137 -30.07 5.47 8.81
CA LYS A 137 -31.13 4.45 8.71
C LYS A 137 -30.63 3.02 8.67
N PHE A 138 -29.44 2.79 8.11
CA PHE A 138 -28.92 1.46 7.81
C PHE A 138 -27.59 1.13 8.46
N TYR A 139 -26.88 2.13 9.03
CA TYR A 139 -25.62 1.87 9.72
C TYR A 139 -25.82 1.05 10.99
N PRO A 140 -24.96 0.06 11.31
CA PRO A 140 -25.08 -0.74 12.53
C PRO A 140 -25.09 0.14 13.78
N LYS A 141 -26.02 -0.12 14.69
CA LYS A 141 -26.16 0.57 15.97
C LYS A 141 -26.80 -0.34 17.00
N THR A 142 -26.63 -0.02 18.27
CA THR A 142 -27.21 -0.75 19.40
C THR A 142 -27.77 0.23 20.41
N ASP A 143 -28.88 -0.16 21.08
CA ASP A 143 -29.43 0.55 22.20
C ASP A 143 -29.04 -0.11 23.53
N ASP A 144 -28.26 -1.20 23.49
CA ASP A 144 -27.73 -1.88 24.67
C ASP A 144 -26.66 -1.03 25.35
N GLN A 145 -27.03 -0.47 26.52
CA GLN A 145 -26.17 0.42 27.28
C GLN A 145 -24.87 -0.24 27.73
N SER A 146 -24.89 -1.54 27.99
CA SER A 146 -23.67 -2.30 28.34
C SER A 146 -22.69 -2.29 27.21
N LYS A 147 -23.13 -2.61 25.99
CA LYS A 147 -22.29 -2.57 24.77
C LYS A 147 -21.83 -1.16 24.44
N ILE A 148 -22.70 -0.15 24.60
CA ILE A 148 -22.32 1.26 24.40
C ILE A 148 -21.19 1.65 25.35
N ASN A 149 -21.30 1.30 26.63
CA ASN A 149 -20.25 1.61 27.61
C ASN A 149 -18.93 0.91 27.29
N ASP A 150 -18.98 -0.33 26.83
CA ASP A 150 -17.83 -1.12 26.43
C ASP A 150 -17.10 -0.49 25.24
N ILE A 151 -17.81 -0.13 24.19
CA ILE A 151 -17.23 0.47 22.99
C ILE A 151 -16.88 1.95 23.11
N THR A 152 -17.32 2.64 24.16
CA THR A 152 -17.02 4.07 24.37
C THR A 152 -15.80 4.32 25.24
N ASN A 153 -15.36 3.31 26.01
CA ASN A 153 -14.15 3.36 26.82
C ASN A 153 -13.18 2.32 26.24
N ILE A 154 -12.26 2.79 25.41
CA ILE A 154 -11.45 1.92 24.55
C ILE A 154 -10.08 1.67 25.17
N PRO A 155 -9.63 0.41 25.25
CA PRO A 155 -8.29 0.10 25.71
C PRO A 155 -7.22 0.69 24.75
N CYS A 156 -6.37 1.54 25.28
CA CYS A 156 -5.38 2.29 24.52
C CYS A 156 -3.97 2.01 25.04
N ILE A 157 -3.03 1.83 24.12
CA ILE A 157 -1.60 1.88 24.37
C ILE A 157 -1.11 3.28 23.99
N ILE A 158 -0.47 3.98 24.94
CA ILE A 158 -0.07 5.36 24.75
C ILE A 158 1.43 5.44 24.43
N TYR A 159 1.75 6.11 23.36
CA TYR A 159 3.09 6.52 23.01
C TYR A 159 3.24 8.02 23.19
N GLU A 160 4.42 8.47 23.56
CA GLU A 160 4.70 9.91 23.71
C GLU A 160 4.62 10.63 22.36
N LYS A 161 5.24 10.04 21.34
CA LYS A 161 5.36 10.63 20.00
C LYS A 161 5.02 9.62 18.90
N ARG A 162 4.56 10.13 17.76
CA ARG A 162 4.24 9.31 16.57
C ARG A 162 5.45 8.53 16.05
N GLU A 163 6.63 9.15 16.08
CA GLU A 163 7.88 8.55 15.62
C GLU A 163 8.24 7.28 16.39
N ASP A 164 7.86 7.20 17.65
CA ASP A 164 8.09 6.01 18.49
C ASP A 164 7.25 4.80 18.06
N VAL A 165 6.14 5.03 17.36
CA VAL A 165 5.25 3.98 16.83
C VAL A 165 5.74 3.45 15.48
N SER A 166 6.58 4.20 14.76
CA SER A 166 6.96 3.90 13.37
C SER A 166 7.52 2.50 13.17
N SER A 167 8.38 2.02 14.08
CA SER A 167 8.94 0.66 14.00
C SER A 167 7.86 -0.41 14.10
N TYR A 168 6.89 -0.23 15.00
CA TYR A 168 5.78 -1.16 15.17
C TYR A 168 4.87 -1.20 13.94
N LEU A 169 4.49 -0.04 13.41
CA LEU A 169 3.66 0.05 12.21
C LEU A 169 4.37 -0.57 10.99
N GLY A 170 5.66 -0.32 10.84
CA GLY A 170 6.46 -0.90 9.76
C GLY A 170 6.45 -2.43 9.80
N VAL A 171 6.73 -3.02 10.97
CA VAL A 171 6.69 -4.48 11.13
C VAL A 171 5.29 -5.03 10.92
N ARG A 172 4.26 -4.38 11.49
CA ARG A 172 2.87 -4.85 11.42
C ARG A 172 2.30 -4.80 9.99
N HIS A 173 2.54 -3.73 9.27
CA HIS A 173 1.84 -3.43 8.01
C HIS A 173 2.67 -3.60 6.73
N ILE A 174 4.00 -3.57 6.83
CA ILE A 174 4.87 -3.81 5.68
C ILE A 174 5.35 -5.25 5.63
N ALA A 175 5.87 -5.77 6.74
CA ALA A 175 6.44 -7.11 6.84
C ALA A 175 5.46 -8.15 7.39
N GLY A 176 4.47 -7.75 8.19
CA GLY A 176 3.55 -8.62 8.95
C GLY A 176 2.39 -9.19 8.13
N LEU A 177 1.48 -9.88 8.85
CA LEU A 177 0.30 -10.54 8.27
C LEU A 177 -0.83 -9.57 7.91
N LEU A 178 -0.96 -8.44 8.61
CA LEU A 178 -1.99 -7.43 8.38
C LEU A 178 -1.46 -6.31 7.48
N LYS A 179 -1.09 -6.67 6.26
CA LYS A 179 -0.50 -5.72 5.30
C LYS A 179 -1.51 -4.65 4.86
N TRP A 180 -1.02 -3.43 4.76
CA TRP A 180 -1.73 -2.38 4.05
C TRP A 180 -1.75 -2.65 2.54
N GLU A 181 -2.69 -2.01 1.84
CA GLU A 181 -2.70 -1.91 0.39
C GLU A 181 -1.37 -1.36 -0.14
N ALA A 182 -1.03 -1.71 -1.39
CA ALA A 182 0.28 -1.39 -1.98
C ALA A 182 0.60 0.12 -1.93
N PHE A 183 -0.39 0.98 -2.20
CA PHE A 183 -0.23 2.43 -2.11
C PHE A 183 0.08 2.88 -0.68
N ALA A 184 -0.71 2.45 0.30
CA ALA A 184 -0.52 2.84 1.70
C ALA A 184 0.84 2.37 2.24
N GLN A 185 1.31 1.18 1.81
CA GLN A 185 2.67 0.72 2.14
C GLN A 185 3.74 1.65 1.57
N ALA A 186 3.59 2.06 0.31
CA ALA A 186 4.56 2.92 -0.37
C ALA A 186 4.57 4.33 0.23
N ALA A 187 3.40 4.92 0.49
CA ALA A 187 3.24 6.22 1.13
C ALA A 187 3.85 6.24 2.54
N TYR A 188 3.59 5.19 3.34
CA TYR A 188 4.19 5.06 4.66
C TYR A 188 5.71 4.91 4.59
N THR A 189 6.21 4.07 3.68
CA THR A 189 7.65 3.90 3.45
C THR A 189 8.30 5.24 3.12
N ALA A 190 7.68 6.02 2.24
CA ALA A 190 8.17 7.36 1.89
C ALA A 190 8.19 8.29 3.10
N SER A 191 7.10 8.36 3.89
CA SER A 191 7.04 9.24 5.07
C SER A 191 8.10 8.90 6.13
N VAL A 192 8.42 7.61 6.33
CA VAL A 192 9.46 7.21 7.29
C VAL A 192 10.85 7.52 6.76
N ILE A 193 11.09 7.37 5.45
CA ILE A 193 12.36 7.75 4.82
C ILE A 193 12.55 9.27 4.92
N GLU A 194 11.52 10.07 4.65
CA GLU A 194 11.54 11.53 4.77
C GLU A 194 11.87 11.99 6.20
N GLN A 195 11.31 11.34 7.23
CA GLN A 195 11.66 11.62 8.62
C GLN A 195 13.14 11.35 8.93
N GLU A 196 13.77 10.35 8.29
CA GLU A 196 15.21 10.11 8.46
C GLU A 196 16.05 11.14 7.68
N LEU A 197 15.55 11.62 6.53
CA LEU A 197 16.17 12.72 5.78
C LEU A 197 16.19 14.04 6.60
N GLU A 198 15.09 14.37 7.28
CA GLU A 198 15.00 15.54 8.16
C GLU A 198 16.05 15.51 9.29
N LYS A 199 16.54 14.31 9.66
CA LYS A 199 17.64 14.14 10.62
C LYS A 199 19.03 14.33 10.01
N GLY A 200 19.12 14.67 8.71
CA GLY A 200 20.35 14.95 7.99
C GLY A 200 21.03 13.71 7.37
N LEU A 201 20.35 12.57 7.27
CA LEU A 201 20.86 11.40 6.57
C LEU A 201 20.70 11.55 5.06
N SER A 202 21.57 10.90 4.27
CA SER A 202 21.37 10.76 2.84
C SER A 202 20.16 9.87 2.54
N ILE A 203 19.55 9.99 1.35
CA ILE A 203 18.43 9.10 0.95
C ILE A 203 18.85 7.63 1.02
N ALA A 204 20.04 7.29 0.54
CA ALA A 204 20.54 5.92 0.58
C ALA A 204 20.69 5.36 2.00
N ASP A 205 21.16 6.19 2.94
CA ASP A 205 21.33 5.77 4.34
C ASP A 205 19.99 5.75 5.08
N SER A 206 19.08 6.67 4.76
CA SER A 206 17.70 6.66 5.27
C SER A 206 16.98 5.36 4.88
N ILE A 207 17.06 4.96 3.62
CA ILE A 207 16.50 3.68 3.14
C ILE A 207 17.10 2.50 3.91
N LYS A 208 18.43 2.43 4.05
CA LYS A 208 19.10 1.36 4.80
C LYS A 208 18.68 1.32 6.25
N GLN A 209 18.50 2.48 6.88
CA GLN A 209 18.05 2.57 8.26
C GLN A 209 16.62 2.04 8.42
N VAL A 210 15.72 2.43 7.53
CA VAL A 210 14.33 1.95 7.52
C VAL A 210 14.29 0.44 7.23
N GLN A 211 15.10 -0.07 6.29
CA GLN A 211 15.23 -1.50 6.01
C GLN A 211 15.61 -2.31 7.25
N LYS A 212 16.56 -1.82 8.04
CA LYS A 212 16.97 -2.50 9.29
C LYS A 212 15.83 -2.54 10.31
N VAL A 213 15.08 -1.43 10.44
CA VAL A 213 13.97 -1.30 11.41
C VAL A 213 12.81 -2.21 11.05
N VAL A 214 12.46 -2.27 9.77
CA VAL A 214 11.34 -3.07 9.27
C VAL A 214 11.72 -4.56 9.08
N GLY A 215 13.02 -4.87 9.07
CA GLY A 215 13.50 -6.23 8.82
C GLY A 215 13.44 -6.63 7.35
N ASP A 216 13.42 -5.66 6.42
CA ASP A 216 13.44 -5.93 4.98
C ASP A 216 14.86 -6.24 4.51
N ARG A 217 15.06 -7.47 4.04
CA ARG A 217 16.31 -7.94 3.43
C ARG A 217 16.28 -7.88 1.90
N SER A 218 15.14 -7.54 1.34
CA SER A 218 14.96 -7.35 -0.10
C SER A 218 14.94 -5.86 -0.43
N ASP A 219 15.17 -5.48 -1.67
CA ASP A 219 15.03 -4.09 -2.10
C ASP A 219 13.57 -3.60 -2.19
N LYS A 220 12.66 -4.22 -1.45
CA LYS A 220 11.23 -3.92 -1.50
C LYS A 220 10.95 -2.47 -1.10
N LEU A 221 11.53 -2.01 0.03
CA LEU A 221 11.33 -0.64 0.51
C LEU A 221 11.86 0.40 -0.49
N ARG A 222 13.05 0.14 -1.07
CA ARG A 222 13.60 1.00 -2.12
C ARG A 222 12.67 1.07 -3.33
N LYS A 223 12.14 -0.07 -3.77
CA LYS A 223 11.18 -0.14 -4.87
C LYS A 223 9.90 0.59 -4.57
N GLN A 224 9.35 0.44 -3.37
CA GLN A 224 8.16 1.17 -2.92
C GLN A 224 8.39 2.68 -2.92
N TYR A 225 9.53 3.14 -2.40
CA TYR A 225 9.88 4.55 -2.38
C TYR A 225 9.98 5.15 -3.78
N ILE A 226 10.70 4.48 -4.70
CA ILE A 226 10.82 4.93 -6.09
C ILE A 226 9.46 4.95 -6.79
N THR A 227 8.65 3.89 -6.62
CA THR A 227 7.32 3.86 -7.23
C THR A 227 6.42 4.97 -6.67
N TYR A 228 6.57 5.32 -5.38
CA TYR A 228 5.85 6.43 -4.79
C TYR A 228 6.33 7.80 -5.32
N LYS A 229 7.63 7.98 -5.54
CA LYS A 229 8.14 9.18 -6.22
C LYS A 229 7.57 9.33 -7.65
N LEU A 230 7.51 8.26 -8.43
CA LEU A 230 6.85 8.26 -9.74
C LEU A 230 5.36 8.64 -9.65
N PHE A 231 4.67 8.19 -8.61
CA PHE A 231 3.30 8.60 -8.36
C PHE A 231 3.20 10.11 -8.07
N LEU A 232 4.12 10.66 -7.26
CA LEU A 232 4.15 12.09 -6.98
C LEU A 232 4.44 12.90 -8.25
N GLU A 233 5.37 12.47 -9.11
CA GLU A 233 5.65 13.12 -10.38
C GLU A 233 4.43 13.08 -11.33
N ALA A 234 3.68 11.98 -11.36
CA ALA A 234 2.42 11.89 -12.11
C ALA A 234 1.41 12.93 -11.63
N ARG A 235 1.30 13.13 -10.31
CA ARG A 235 0.38 14.09 -9.69
C ARG A 235 0.85 15.53 -9.89
N ASP A 236 2.11 15.81 -9.55
CA ASP A 236 2.61 17.17 -9.36
C ASP A 236 3.19 17.76 -10.66
N SER A 237 3.89 16.95 -11.46
CA SER A 237 4.54 17.41 -12.69
C SER A 237 3.67 17.23 -13.93
N LEU A 238 2.84 16.16 -13.97
CA LEU A 238 1.95 15.90 -15.11
C LEU A 238 0.51 16.36 -14.87
N GLU A 239 0.16 16.77 -13.66
CA GLU A 239 -1.22 17.07 -13.24
C GLU A 239 -2.20 15.95 -13.61
N PHE A 240 -1.72 14.69 -13.57
CA PHE A 240 -2.49 13.52 -13.96
C PHE A 240 -3.47 13.14 -12.85
N ASN A 241 -4.70 12.78 -13.21
CA ASN A 241 -5.66 12.28 -12.22
C ASN A 241 -5.21 10.94 -11.65
N VAL A 242 -4.68 10.97 -10.44
CA VAL A 242 -4.01 9.81 -9.80
C VAL A 242 -4.96 8.83 -9.11
N ARG A 243 -6.28 9.11 -9.03
CA ARG A 243 -7.24 8.19 -8.38
C ARG A 243 -7.19 6.75 -8.93
N PRO A 244 -7.15 6.51 -10.25
CA PRO A 244 -7.01 5.16 -10.78
C PRO A 244 -5.68 4.49 -10.42
N ILE A 245 -4.59 5.27 -10.28
CA ILE A 245 -3.28 4.77 -9.87
C ILE A 245 -3.32 4.27 -8.42
N ILE A 246 -3.94 5.02 -7.51
CA ILE A 246 -4.07 4.66 -6.10
C ILE A 246 -4.74 3.29 -5.95
N ASN A 247 -5.86 3.08 -6.63
CA ASN A 247 -6.64 1.85 -6.56
C ASN A 247 -5.91 0.62 -7.12
N LYS A 248 -4.97 0.83 -8.03
CA LYS A 248 -4.20 -0.23 -8.70
C LYS A 248 -2.70 0.06 -8.69
N PHE A 249 -2.18 0.59 -7.58
CA PHE A 249 -0.82 1.07 -7.44
C PHE A 249 0.26 0.03 -7.82
N SER A 250 -0.01 -1.24 -7.57
CA SER A 250 0.90 -2.33 -7.94
C SER A 250 1.21 -2.37 -9.44
N LEU A 251 0.31 -1.89 -10.32
CA LEU A 251 0.55 -1.86 -11.76
C LEU A 251 1.68 -0.88 -12.12
N LEU A 252 1.82 0.23 -11.41
CA LEU A 252 2.94 1.16 -11.60
C LEU A 252 4.26 0.48 -11.25
N THR A 253 4.29 -0.30 -10.17
CA THR A 253 5.46 -1.11 -9.81
C THR A 253 5.79 -2.14 -10.88
N VAL A 254 4.77 -2.80 -11.44
CA VAL A 254 4.95 -3.79 -12.54
C VAL A 254 5.50 -3.10 -13.79
N ALA A 255 4.99 -1.93 -14.15
CA ALA A 255 5.49 -1.16 -15.28
C ALA A 255 6.96 -0.76 -15.09
N TYR A 256 7.30 -0.21 -13.93
CA TYR A 256 8.68 0.14 -13.61
C TYR A 256 9.64 -1.06 -13.55
N ASN A 257 9.17 -2.27 -13.24
CA ASN A 257 9.98 -3.48 -13.29
C ASN A 257 10.43 -3.87 -14.73
N SER A 258 9.69 -3.42 -15.76
CA SER A 258 10.03 -3.70 -17.16
C SER A 258 11.19 -2.80 -17.63
N SER A 259 12.32 -3.40 -18.04
CA SER A 259 13.43 -2.65 -18.60
C SER A 259 13.01 -1.81 -19.81
N SER A 260 12.21 -2.38 -20.71
CA SER A 260 11.78 -1.67 -21.91
C SER A 260 10.90 -0.46 -21.61
N ILE A 261 10.05 -0.55 -20.58
CA ILE A 261 9.24 0.61 -20.14
C ILE A 261 10.17 1.65 -19.50
N ARG A 262 11.15 1.24 -18.68
CA ARG A 262 12.13 2.18 -18.13
C ARG A 262 12.93 2.88 -19.23
N ASP A 263 13.41 2.13 -20.23
CA ASP A 263 14.13 2.69 -21.38
C ASP A 263 13.28 3.71 -22.13
N TYR A 264 11.98 3.42 -22.32
CA TYR A 264 11.01 4.34 -22.93
C TYR A 264 10.79 5.61 -22.11
N LEU A 265 10.80 5.49 -20.79
CA LEU A 265 10.66 6.59 -19.84
C LEU A 265 11.97 7.33 -19.55
N GLY A 266 13.10 6.80 -19.95
CA GLY A 266 14.42 7.34 -19.62
C GLY A 266 14.84 7.14 -18.16
N VAL A 267 14.24 6.15 -17.46
CA VAL A 267 14.45 5.92 -16.02
C VAL A 267 15.38 4.74 -15.78
N GLU A 268 16.34 4.94 -14.90
CA GLU A 268 17.29 3.92 -14.49
C GLU A 268 16.66 2.80 -13.63
N ALA A 269 17.34 1.66 -13.55
CA ALA A 269 16.96 0.56 -12.68
C ALA A 269 17.06 0.95 -11.19
N TYR A 270 16.32 0.27 -10.31
CA TYR A 270 16.26 0.55 -8.86
C TYR A 270 17.62 0.77 -8.18
N SER A 271 18.64 0.01 -8.62
CA SER A 271 19.96 0.06 -7.99
C SER A 271 20.81 1.24 -8.44
N LYS A 272 20.44 1.89 -9.55
CA LYS A 272 21.22 2.94 -10.22
C LYS A 272 20.55 4.31 -10.19
N VAL A 273 19.21 4.33 -9.97
CA VAL A 273 18.44 5.57 -10.02
C VAL A 273 18.97 6.57 -9.00
N ASP A 274 19.16 7.81 -9.46
CA ASP A 274 19.43 8.96 -8.61
C ASP A 274 18.11 9.40 -7.95
N LEU A 275 18.07 9.36 -6.64
CA LEU A 275 16.88 9.67 -5.84
C LEU A 275 16.82 11.15 -5.42
N ASP A 276 17.89 11.89 -5.63
CA ASP A 276 17.97 13.32 -5.31
C ASP A 276 17.49 14.21 -6.48
N SER A 277 17.25 13.60 -7.66
CA SER A 277 16.72 14.25 -8.87
C SER A 277 15.29 13.80 -9.21
N GLU A 278 14.66 14.50 -10.16
CA GLU A 278 13.42 14.02 -10.81
C GLU A 278 13.72 12.69 -11.53
N LEU A 279 12.78 11.74 -11.40
CA LEU A 279 12.93 10.42 -12.01
C LEU A 279 12.62 10.45 -13.51
N ILE A 280 11.67 11.28 -13.93
CA ILE A 280 11.25 11.46 -15.32
C ILE A 280 11.63 12.87 -15.76
N THR A 281 12.53 12.95 -16.71
CA THR A 281 12.93 14.25 -17.29
C THR A 281 11.81 14.85 -18.14
N SER A 282 11.75 16.17 -18.25
CA SER A 282 10.65 16.89 -18.92
C SER A 282 10.42 16.46 -20.37
N ASP A 283 11.48 16.05 -21.10
CA ASP A 283 11.38 15.50 -22.46
C ASP A 283 10.71 14.11 -22.52
N LYS A 284 10.53 13.45 -21.37
CA LYS A 284 9.87 12.14 -21.22
C LYS A 284 8.49 12.22 -20.57
N HIS A 285 8.01 13.39 -20.22
CA HIS A 285 6.69 13.58 -19.61
C HIS A 285 5.56 13.02 -20.49
N ASP A 286 5.59 13.23 -21.81
CA ASP A 286 4.59 12.66 -22.73
C ASP A 286 4.64 11.13 -22.74
N ASN A 287 5.85 10.55 -22.71
CA ASN A 287 6.01 9.11 -22.62
C ASN A 287 5.40 8.57 -21.33
N PHE A 288 5.62 9.25 -20.21
CA PHE A 288 5.07 8.83 -18.93
C PHE A 288 3.54 8.96 -18.91
N LYS A 289 3.01 10.06 -19.41
CA LYS A 289 1.56 10.25 -19.56
C LYS A 289 0.92 9.16 -20.43
N ASN A 290 1.58 8.76 -21.51
CA ASN A 290 1.14 7.65 -22.35
C ASN A 290 1.09 6.32 -21.59
N ILE A 291 2.14 5.97 -20.85
CA ILE A 291 2.17 4.75 -20.02
C ILE A 291 1.03 4.76 -18.99
N LEU A 292 0.82 5.89 -18.30
CA LEU A 292 -0.25 6.02 -17.32
C LEU A 292 -1.62 5.88 -17.97
N THR A 293 -1.86 6.54 -19.09
CA THR A 293 -3.12 6.47 -19.83
C THR A 293 -3.39 5.06 -20.36
N TRP A 294 -2.39 4.37 -20.88
CA TRP A 294 -2.58 3.00 -21.40
C TRP A 294 -2.88 1.99 -20.28
N ILE A 295 -2.32 2.19 -19.08
CA ILE A 295 -2.51 1.28 -17.94
C ILE A 295 -3.78 1.60 -17.17
N TYR A 296 -4.07 2.88 -16.92
CA TYR A 296 -5.11 3.32 -15.99
C TYR A 296 -6.29 4.03 -16.66
N GLY A 297 -6.16 4.41 -17.92
CA GLY A 297 -7.03 5.38 -18.55
C GLY A 297 -6.68 6.82 -18.13
N ASN A 298 -7.40 7.78 -18.67
CA ASN A 298 -7.29 9.18 -18.28
C ASN A 298 -8.70 9.74 -18.10
N VAL A 299 -9.05 10.06 -16.85
CA VAL A 299 -10.39 10.55 -16.50
C VAL A 299 -10.65 11.91 -17.11
N ASP A 300 -9.63 12.78 -17.19
CA ASP A 300 -9.77 14.16 -17.67
C ASP A 300 -10.02 14.22 -19.18
N THR A 301 -9.52 13.26 -19.95
CA THR A 301 -9.75 13.11 -21.39
C THR A 301 -10.81 12.04 -21.71
N ASN A 302 -11.42 11.41 -20.69
CA ASN A 302 -12.38 10.31 -20.82
C ASN A 302 -11.82 9.11 -21.61
N GLU A 303 -10.50 8.86 -21.51
CA GLU A 303 -9.85 7.71 -22.15
C GLU A 303 -9.89 6.49 -21.22
N GLN A 304 -10.35 5.36 -21.76
CA GLN A 304 -10.33 4.09 -21.02
C GLN A 304 -8.95 3.44 -21.08
N PRO A 305 -8.56 2.63 -20.07
CA PRO A 305 -7.33 1.87 -20.14
C PRO A 305 -7.36 0.89 -21.30
N VAL A 306 -6.27 0.80 -22.06
CA VAL A 306 -6.16 -0.14 -23.19
C VAL A 306 -5.77 -1.54 -22.74
N LEU A 307 -5.27 -1.68 -21.49
CA LEU A 307 -4.89 -2.96 -20.90
C LEU A 307 -6.07 -3.58 -20.16
N THR A 308 -6.44 -4.80 -20.55
CA THR A 308 -7.49 -5.58 -19.87
C THR A 308 -6.94 -6.50 -18.77
N ASP A 309 -5.62 -6.77 -18.77
CA ASP A 309 -4.94 -7.68 -17.85
C ASP A 309 -3.56 -7.11 -17.49
N SER A 310 -3.24 -7.11 -16.20
CA SER A 310 -1.95 -6.63 -15.68
C SER A 310 -0.73 -7.37 -16.27
N ARG A 311 -0.89 -8.62 -16.66
CA ARG A 311 0.17 -9.41 -17.32
C ARG A 311 0.56 -8.83 -18.69
N LYS A 312 -0.38 -8.15 -19.38
CA LYS A 312 -0.09 -7.47 -20.65
C LYS A 312 0.88 -6.30 -20.51
N ILE A 313 1.13 -5.77 -19.31
CA ILE A 313 2.17 -4.75 -19.07
C ILE A 313 3.54 -5.30 -19.45
N THR A 314 3.87 -6.51 -18.99
CA THR A 314 5.20 -7.11 -19.19
C THR A 314 5.29 -7.96 -20.46
N SER A 315 4.19 -8.51 -20.96
CA SER A 315 4.19 -9.36 -22.16
C SER A 315 3.94 -8.57 -23.45
N THR A 316 3.08 -7.58 -23.42
CA THR A 316 2.58 -6.86 -24.60
C THR A 316 3.10 -5.43 -24.66
N LEU A 317 2.74 -4.59 -23.66
CA LEU A 317 3.13 -3.17 -23.65
C LEU A 317 4.64 -2.99 -23.66
N SER A 318 5.39 -3.81 -22.91
CA SER A 318 6.84 -3.79 -22.87
C SER A 318 7.51 -4.08 -24.25
N ASN A 319 6.81 -4.72 -25.17
CA ASN A 319 7.29 -4.93 -26.52
C ASN A 319 6.85 -3.80 -27.46
N ILE A 320 5.67 -3.26 -27.28
CA ILE A 320 5.17 -2.12 -28.06
C ILE A 320 6.10 -0.92 -27.90
N VAL A 321 6.49 -0.58 -26.66
CA VAL A 321 7.34 0.60 -26.38
C VAL A 321 8.76 0.50 -26.96
N LYS A 322 9.17 -0.66 -27.51
CA LYS A 322 10.46 -0.82 -28.21
C LYS A 322 10.39 -0.40 -29.69
N LYS A 323 9.21 -0.20 -30.25
CA LYS A 323 8.99 0.02 -31.66
C LYS A 323 8.14 1.26 -31.90
N GLN A 324 8.71 2.27 -32.53
CA GLN A 324 8.02 3.53 -32.78
C GLN A 324 6.71 3.32 -33.58
N GLU A 325 6.74 2.49 -34.61
CA GLU A 325 5.55 2.16 -35.42
C GLU A 325 4.40 1.59 -34.57
N ALA A 326 4.72 0.72 -33.59
CA ALA A 326 3.75 0.16 -32.69
C ALA A 326 3.21 1.19 -31.69
N ILE A 327 4.07 2.09 -31.22
CA ILE A 327 3.69 3.23 -30.35
C ILE A 327 2.73 4.14 -31.09
N ASP A 328 3.07 4.56 -32.32
CA ASP A 328 2.28 5.48 -33.15
C ASP A 328 0.90 4.87 -33.44
N PHE A 329 0.85 3.58 -33.76
CA PHE A 329 -0.39 2.88 -33.98
C PHE A 329 -1.25 2.83 -32.71
N LEU A 330 -0.66 2.53 -31.53
CA LEU A 330 -1.37 2.51 -30.27
C LEU A 330 -1.93 3.90 -29.88
N LEU A 331 -1.16 4.96 -30.11
CA LEU A 331 -1.60 6.33 -29.88
C LEU A 331 -2.81 6.68 -30.76
N GLN A 332 -2.77 6.30 -32.03
CA GLN A 332 -3.81 6.64 -33.01
C GLN A 332 -5.09 5.80 -32.84
N HIS A 333 -4.95 4.50 -32.62
CA HIS A 333 -6.07 3.55 -32.72
C HIS A 333 -6.54 3.01 -31.37
N LYS A 334 -5.76 3.19 -30.29
CA LYS A 334 -6.05 2.65 -28.95
C LYS A 334 -6.26 1.12 -28.94
N ASP A 335 -5.77 0.42 -29.95
CA ASP A 335 -5.83 -1.02 -30.11
C ASP A 335 -4.48 -1.64 -29.75
N ILE A 336 -4.43 -2.29 -28.61
CA ILE A 336 -3.19 -2.88 -28.07
C ILE A 336 -2.77 -4.14 -28.84
N ASP A 337 -3.73 -4.92 -29.31
CA ASP A 337 -3.42 -6.16 -30.02
C ASP A 337 -2.90 -5.83 -31.45
N GLY A 338 -3.54 -4.88 -32.15
CA GLY A 338 -3.04 -4.38 -33.43
C GLY A 338 -1.68 -3.66 -33.32
N ALA A 339 -1.41 -2.99 -32.20
CA ALA A 339 -0.08 -2.41 -31.94
C ALA A 339 0.97 -3.52 -31.70
N PHE A 340 0.60 -4.58 -30.97
CA PHE A 340 1.49 -5.71 -30.70
C PHE A 340 1.85 -6.50 -31.97
N ASP A 341 0.94 -6.66 -32.91
CA ASP A 341 1.21 -7.28 -34.21
C ASP A 341 2.31 -6.56 -35.03
N ARG A 342 2.54 -5.26 -34.73
CA ARG A 342 3.63 -4.47 -35.33
C ARG A 342 4.96 -4.63 -34.62
N THR A 343 5.00 -5.45 -33.60
CA THR A 343 6.24 -5.82 -32.92
C THR A 343 6.60 -7.27 -33.32
N ASN A 344 7.82 -7.69 -33.05
CA ASN A 344 8.17 -9.12 -33.11
C ASN A 344 7.92 -9.81 -31.76
N GLY A 345 7.02 -9.25 -30.92
CA GLY A 345 6.81 -9.67 -29.54
C GLY A 345 6.30 -11.09 -29.40
N GLU A 346 5.43 -11.54 -30.30
CA GLU A 346 4.94 -12.94 -30.33
C GLU A 346 6.07 -13.93 -30.57
N ARG A 347 6.94 -13.64 -31.55
CA ARG A 347 8.10 -14.48 -31.84
C ARG A 347 9.07 -14.54 -30.65
N ASP A 348 9.34 -13.39 -30.02
CA ASP A 348 10.24 -13.32 -28.87
C ASP A 348 9.62 -14.03 -27.65
N TYR A 349 8.31 -13.88 -27.44
CA TYR A 349 7.56 -14.58 -26.40
C TYR A 349 7.60 -16.10 -26.63
N LEU A 350 7.30 -16.56 -27.85
CA LEU A 350 7.35 -17.99 -28.22
C LEU A 350 8.75 -18.55 -28.02
N SER A 351 9.78 -17.84 -28.49
CA SER A 351 11.19 -18.23 -28.30
C SER A 351 11.55 -18.38 -26.83
N LYS A 352 11.13 -17.43 -25.99
CA LYS A 352 11.36 -17.49 -24.54
C LYS A 352 10.68 -18.71 -23.92
N LYS A 353 9.40 -18.97 -24.25
CA LYS A 353 8.64 -20.12 -23.72
C LYS A 353 9.26 -21.45 -24.14
N LEU A 354 9.74 -21.56 -25.36
CA LEU A 354 10.44 -22.75 -25.82
C LEU A 354 11.76 -22.99 -25.06
N LYS A 355 12.51 -21.92 -24.75
CA LYS A 355 13.72 -22.01 -23.94
C LYS A 355 13.40 -22.44 -22.50
N ASP A 356 12.33 -21.91 -21.90
CA ASP A 356 11.91 -22.27 -20.54
C ASP A 356 11.48 -23.74 -20.47
N ALA A 357 10.69 -24.21 -21.44
CA ALA A 357 10.28 -25.61 -21.57
C ALA A 357 11.49 -26.53 -21.74
N SER A 358 12.44 -26.16 -22.60
CA SER A 358 13.70 -26.92 -22.77
C SER A 358 14.50 -27.04 -21.47
N ARG A 359 14.61 -25.96 -20.69
CA ARG A 359 15.28 -26.00 -19.38
C ARG A 359 14.56 -26.89 -18.38
N ALA A 360 13.23 -26.83 -18.33
CA ALA A 360 12.42 -27.69 -17.47
C ALA A 360 12.65 -29.17 -17.83
N MET A 361 12.62 -29.51 -19.11
CA MET A 361 12.90 -30.88 -19.58
C MET A 361 14.33 -31.34 -19.22
N GLN A 362 15.34 -30.48 -19.42
CA GLN A 362 16.72 -30.78 -19.02
C GLN A 362 16.84 -31.08 -17.53
N THR A 363 16.12 -30.32 -16.69
CA THR A 363 16.08 -30.55 -15.24
C THR A 363 15.44 -31.90 -14.91
N SER A 364 14.31 -32.24 -15.59
CA SER A 364 13.61 -33.49 -15.40
C SER A 364 14.44 -34.71 -15.76
N LEU A 365 15.31 -34.61 -16.79
CA LEU A 365 16.22 -35.69 -17.18
C LEU A 365 17.18 -36.11 -16.05
N GLN A 366 17.53 -35.20 -15.13
CA GLN A 366 18.41 -35.51 -14.00
C GLN A 366 17.80 -36.51 -13.02
N PHE A 367 16.48 -36.63 -12.99
CA PHE A 367 15.75 -37.49 -12.05
C PHE A 367 15.07 -38.69 -12.73
N ALA A 368 14.89 -38.67 -14.06
CA ALA A 368 14.17 -39.68 -14.81
C ALA A 368 14.67 -41.12 -14.60
N TYR A 369 15.99 -41.33 -14.40
CA TYR A 369 16.56 -42.65 -14.17
C TYR A 369 16.09 -43.33 -12.89
N LYS A 370 15.57 -42.56 -11.91
CA LYS A 370 15.06 -43.04 -10.63
C LYS A 370 13.64 -43.56 -10.73
N HIS A 371 12.91 -43.22 -11.79
CA HIS A 371 11.49 -43.49 -11.96
C HIS A 371 11.23 -44.24 -13.26
N LYS A 372 12.07 -45.27 -13.52
CA LYS A 372 11.91 -46.14 -14.69
C LYS A 372 10.61 -46.96 -14.56
N ASN A 373 9.86 -47.06 -15.64
CA ASN A 373 8.60 -47.79 -15.76
C ASN A 373 7.43 -47.19 -14.94
N ASP A 374 7.50 -45.91 -14.56
CA ASP A 374 6.37 -45.20 -13.97
C ASP A 374 5.39 -44.82 -15.07
N GLU A 375 4.23 -45.50 -15.11
CA GLU A 375 3.25 -45.36 -16.18
C GLU A 375 2.64 -43.96 -16.25
N GLU A 376 2.48 -43.29 -15.10
CA GLU A 376 1.92 -41.95 -15.03
C GLU A 376 2.91 -40.92 -15.63
N LEU A 377 4.17 -41.01 -15.28
CA LEU A 377 5.21 -40.13 -15.84
C LEU A 377 5.43 -40.38 -17.32
N ILE A 378 5.37 -41.66 -17.78
CA ILE A 378 5.46 -42.01 -19.19
C ILE A 378 4.30 -41.38 -19.95
N LYS A 379 3.07 -41.42 -19.41
CA LYS A 379 1.91 -40.79 -20.03
C LYS A 379 2.08 -39.29 -20.16
N GLN A 380 2.57 -38.59 -19.11
CA GLN A 380 2.84 -37.15 -19.17
C GLN A 380 3.91 -36.79 -20.23
N VAL A 381 4.92 -37.61 -20.39
CA VAL A 381 5.92 -37.41 -21.46
C VAL A 381 5.30 -37.58 -22.84
N SER A 382 4.44 -38.58 -23.03
CA SER A 382 3.73 -38.79 -24.33
C SER A 382 2.80 -37.61 -24.67
N GLU A 383 2.10 -37.05 -23.68
CA GLU A 383 1.28 -35.82 -23.87
C GLU A 383 2.14 -34.63 -24.32
N LEU A 384 3.34 -34.48 -23.74
CA LEU A 384 4.30 -33.44 -24.14
C LEU A 384 4.84 -33.66 -25.54
N GLU A 385 5.10 -34.89 -25.97
CA GLU A 385 5.52 -35.25 -27.34
C GLU A 385 4.44 -34.85 -28.36
N GLU A 386 3.17 -35.13 -28.07
CA GLU A 386 2.04 -34.71 -28.93
C GLU A 386 1.98 -33.17 -29.03
N LEU A 387 2.08 -32.45 -27.92
CA LEU A 387 2.08 -30.98 -27.93
C LEU A 387 3.25 -30.40 -28.74
N ILE A 388 4.44 -30.98 -28.63
CA ILE A 388 5.61 -30.58 -29.41
C ILE A 388 5.40 -30.84 -30.89
N ALA A 389 4.78 -31.99 -31.26
CA ALA A 389 4.47 -32.33 -32.67
C ALA A 389 3.48 -31.34 -33.28
N VAL A 390 2.40 -30.97 -32.53
CA VAL A 390 1.41 -29.97 -32.96
C VAL A 390 2.06 -28.62 -33.14
N LEU A 391 2.88 -28.18 -32.14
CA LEU A 391 3.58 -26.90 -32.20
C LEU A 391 4.54 -26.83 -33.40
N LYS A 392 5.27 -27.90 -33.66
CA LYS A 392 6.17 -28.00 -34.82
C LYS A 392 5.40 -27.93 -36.14
N SER A 393 4.25 -28.59 -36.21
CA SER A 393 3.37 -28.55 -37.43
C SER A 393 2.84 -27.12 -37.65
N ASN A 394 2.53 -26.38 -36.62
CA ASN A 394 2.06 -25.00 -36.74
C ASN A 394 3.17 -23.99 -37.11
N LEU A 395 4.43 -24.35 -36.95
CA LEU A 395 5.59 -23.52 -37.32
C LEU A 395 6.12 -23.82 -38.75
N LEU A 396 5.70 -24.90 -39.36
CA LEU A 396 6.08 -25.31 -40.72
C LEU A 396 5.06 -24.87 -41.77
#